data_e0dbd0cc32347206cccace3ddad09448
#
_entry.id   e0dbd0cc32347206cccace3ddad09448
#
_cell.length_a   1.000
_cell.length_b   1.000
_cell.length_c   1.000
_cell.angle_alpha   90.00
_cell.angle_beta   90.00
_cell.angle_gamma   90.00
#
_symmetry.space_group_name_H-M   'P 1'
#
loop_
_entity.id
_entity.type
_entity.pdbx_description
1 polymer ?
#
loop_
_entity_poly.entity_id
_entity_poly.type
_entity_poly.pdbx_seq_one_letter_code
_entity_poly.pdbx_strand_id
1 'polypeptide(L)'
;MRTPRETDPGSVTVLHAVQPGDGGVARVVVDLVRAQLAAGLRVAVACPPGTALSTAVRAEGADTHDWRAGRDPGPGLVRETRELGRLIRTIRPSLVHAHSAKAGLCARLAVRGRVPTVYQPHAWSFEAVEGTTAALARRWERFGARWADRVLCVSEAERRTGEAAGIRADWAVVHNGVDIARFASDGPPGGSVPTVVCVGRLCRQKGQDVLLAAWPAVLADVPDARLVLVGDGPDAERLRAAAGPSVRFTGAVDDTVPWYRAADVVVLPSRWEGMALAPLEAMAAGRPVVVSDVDGARESLPPDHRTPCLVPPEDPAALAAALGRLLGRPELRHRLGREAHEHVLSRFDVRRTGAAVADVYRELAGARDAEHREPIAQ
;
A
#
# COMPACT_ATOMS: atom_id res chain seq x y z
N MET A 1 -35.72 2.80 6.22
CA MET A 1 -35.98 2.12 4.93
C MET A 1 -35.53 3.10 3.83
N ARG A 2 -34.32 2.90 3.24
CA ARG A 2 -33.89 3.69 2.07
C ARG A 2 -34.39 2.97 0.82
N THR A 3 -35.19 3.66 0.02
CA THR A 3 -35.63 3.21 -1.30
C THR A 3 -34.41 2.83 -2.17
N PRO A 4 -34.46 1.73 -2.93
CA PRO A 4 -33.42 1.42 -3.90
C PRO A 4 -33.32 2.59 -4.90
N ARG A 5 -32.13 3.17 -5.07
CA ARG A 5 -31.88 4.13 -6.15
C ARG A 5 -32.09 3.41 -7.48
N GLU A 6 -32.98 3.93 -8.29
CA GLU A 6 -33.18 3.49 -9.69
C GLU A 6 -31.83 3.44 -10.39
N THR A 7 -31.55 2.33 -11.03
CA THR A 7 -30.30 2.10 -11.76
C THR A 7 -30.31 2.90 -13.04
N ASP A 8 -29.48 3.94 -13.09
CA ASP A 8 -29.13 4.57 -14.36
C ASP A 8 -28.38 3.52 -15.22
N PRO A 9 -28.91 3.14 -16.40
CA PRO A 9 -28.36 2.04 -17.21
C PRO A 9 -26.96 2.29 -17.79
N GLY A 10 -26.35 3.47 -17.54
CA GLY A 10 -25.01 3.84 -18.01
C GLY A 10 -23.92 3.90 -16.92
N SER A 11 -24.25 3.65 -15.64
CA SER A 11 -23.28 3.80 -14.54
C SER A 11 -22.35 2.61 -14.44
N VAL A 12 -21.05 2.83 -14.65
CA VAL A 12 -19.99 1.83 -14.47
C VAL A 12 -19.93 1.40 -13.00
N THR A 13 -20.10 0.08 -12.76
CA THR A 13 -19.98 -0.51 -11.43
C THR A 13 -18.61 -1.17 -11.28
N VAL A 14 -17.82 -0.69 -10.33
CA VAL A 14 -16.52 -1.28 -9.98
C VAL A 14 -16.67 -2.14 -8.74
N LEU A 15 -16.19 -3.38 -8.78
CA LEU A 15 -16.06 -4.25 -7.62
C LEU A 15 -14.60 -4.33 -7.18
N HIS A 16 -14.27 -3.77 -6.02
CA HIS A 16 -12.99 -4.02 -5.36
C HIS A 16 -13.04 -5.35 -4.58
N ALA A 17 -12.15 -6.27 -4.90
CA ALA A 17 -11.90 -7.47 -4.10
C ALA A 17 -10.62 -7.24 -3.27
N VAL A 18 -10.71 -7.28 -1.95
CA VAL A 18 -9.64 -6.81 -1.08
C VAL A 18 -9.35 -7.79 0.05
N GLN A 19 -8.11 -8.17 0.17
CA GLN A 19 -7.51 -8.82 1.33
C GLN A 19 -6.01 -8.44 1.35
N PRO A 20 -5.51 -7.79 2.40
CA PRO A 20 -6.04 -7.67 3.77
C PRO A 20 -7.05 -6.53 3.95
N GLY A 21 -7.83 -6.62 5.04
CA GLY A 21 -8.80 -5.59 5.46
C GLY A 21 -8.20 -4.51 6.37
N ASP A 22 -6.88 -4.40 6.45
CA ASP A 22 -6.12 -3.48 7.31
C ASP A 22 -4.84 -2.98 6.62
N GLY A 23 -4.18 -1.98 7.20
CA GLY A 23 -2.89 -1.47 6.77
C GLY A 23 -2.92 -0.63 5.48
N GLY A 24 -1.79 -0.55 4.78
CA GLY A 24 -1.60 0.34 3.63
C GLY A 24 -2.53 0.04 2.46
N VAL A 25 -2.74 -1.25 2.13
CA VAL A 25 -3.66 -1.64 1.04
C VAL A 25 -5.09 -1.19 1.33
N ALA A 26 -5.55 -1.39 2.57
CA ALA A 26 -6.88 -0.93 2.98
C ALA A 26 -7.04 0.59 2.83
N ARG A 27 -5.99 1.37 3.19
CA ARG A 27 -5.99 2.82 3.01
C ARG A 27 -6.08 3.22 1.54
N VAL A 28 -5.26 2.62 0.67
CA VAL A 28 -5.32 2.86 -0.78
C VAL A 28 -6.72 2.60 -1.32
N VAL A 29 -7.36 1.49 -0.91
CA VAL A 29 -8.72 1.16 -1.36
C VAL A 29 -9.74 2.19 -0.87
N VAL A 30 -9.68 2.65 0.38
CA VAL A 30 -10.58 3.71 0.88
C VAL A 30 -10.45 4.99 0.06
N ASP A 31 -9.22 5.39 -0.25
CA ASP A 31 -8.96 6.60 -1.02
C ASP A 31 -9.43 6.47 -2.48
N LEU A 32 -9.25 5.30 -3.10
CA LEU A 32 -9.80 5.00 -4.43
C LEU A 32 -11.34 5.02 -4.42
N VAL A 33 -11.97 4.37 -3.44
CA VAL A 33 -13.44 4.36 -3.28
C VAL A 33 -13.98 5.78 -3.17
N ARG A 34 -13.37 6.62 -2.34
CA ARG A 34 -13.74 8.04 -2.19
C ARG A 34 -13.66 8.78 -3.52
N ALA A 35 -12.55 8.65 -4.24
CA ALA A 35 -12.35 9.29 -5.53
C ALA A 35 -13.36 8.83 -6.59
N GLN A 36 -13.65 7.53 -6.64
CA GLN A 36 -14.57 6.92 -7.59
C GLN A 36 -16.03 7.30 -7.34
N LEU A 37 -16.46 7.31 -6.06
CA LEU A 37 -17.79 7.79 -5.67
C LEU A 37 -17.97 9.27 -6.00
N ALA A 38 -16.94 10.09 -5.75
CA ALA A 38 -16.93 11.51 -6.12
C ALA A 38 -17.01 11.73 -7.65
N ALA A 39 -16.45 10.80 -8.43
CA ALA A 39 -16.54 10.77 -9.90
C ALA A 39 -17.87 10.19 -10.44
N GLY A 40 -18.82 9.81 -9.56
CA GLY A 40 -20.13 9.29 -9.94
C GLY A 40 -20.16 7.79 -10.30
N LEU A 41 -19.07 7.05 -10.04
CA LEU A 41 -19.04 5.60 -10.24
C LEU A 41 -19.86 4.89 -9.14
N ARG A 42 -20.41 3.73 -9.47
CA ARG A 42 -20.95 2.82 -8.47
C ARG A 42 -19.82 1.93 -7.96
N VAL A 43 -19.62 1.88 -6.65
CA VAL A 43 -18.53 1.14 -6.04
C VAL A 43 -19.06 0.09 -5.08
N ALA A 44 -18.67 -1.15 -5.32
CA ALA A 44 -18.87 -2.28 -4.41
C ALA A 44 -17.50 -2.74 -3.87
N VAL A 45 -17.45 -3.16 -2.61
CA VAL A 45 -16.22 -3.66 -1.97
C VAL A 45 -16.50 -5.01 -1.33
N ALA A 46 -15.83 -6.05 -1.81
CA ALA A 46 -15.80 -7.37 -1.18
C ALA A 46 -14.55 -7.48 -0.30
N CYS A 47 -14.73 -7.54 1.01
CA CYS A 47 -13.63 -7.59 1.98
C CYS A 47 -14.02 -8.40 3.23
N PRO A 48 -13.05 -8.78 4.10
CA PRO A 48 -13.37 -9.45 5.35
C PRO A 48 -14.25 -8.58 6.25
N PRO A 49 -15.32 -9.14 6.84
CA PRO A 49 -16.22 -8.39 7.72
C PRO A 49 -15.54 -7.96 9.02
N GLY A 50 -16.01 -6.86 9.59
CA GLY A 50 -15.54 -6.36 10.90
C GLY A 50 -14.12 -5.77 10.87
N THR A 51 -13.56 -5.53 9.68
CA THR A 51 -12.24 -4.91 9.52
C THR A 51 -12.33 -3.38 9.43
N ALA A 52 -11.21 -2.69 9.67
CA ALA A 52 -11.13 -1.25 9.50
C ALA A 52 -11.54 -0.81 8.08
N LEU A 53 -11.14 -1.58 7.05
CA LEU A 53 -11.56 -1.35 5.67
C LEU A 53 -13.08 -1.39 5.52
N SER A 54 -13.74 -2.46 6.01
CA SER A 54 -15.20 -2.63 5.85
C SER A 54 -15.99 -1.49 6.48
N THR A 55 -15.50 -0.97 7.61
CA THR A 55 -16.09 0.19 8.29
C THR A 55 -15.87 1.47 7.51
N ALA A 56 -14.64 1.71 7.06
CA ALA A 56 -14.27 2.95 6.36
C ALA A 56 -14.97 3.07 5.00
N VAL A 57 -14.97 2.03 4.16
CA VAL A 57 -15.62 2.10 2.83
C VAL A 57 -17.15 2.23 2.93
N ARG A 58 -17.75 1.65 3.98
CA ARG A 58 -19.19 1.85 4.26
C ARG A 58 -19.49 3.29 4.66
N ALA A 59 -18.61 3.92 5.45
CA ALA A 59 -18.74 5.32 5.83
C ALA A 59 -18.63 6.26 4.63
N GLU A 60 -17.82 5.91 3.61
CA GLU A 60 -17.74 6.64 2.34
C GLU A 60 -18.98 6.43 1.45
N GLY A 61 -19.83 5.44 1.73
CA GLY A 61 -21.06 5.17 0.98
C GLY A 61 -20.96 4.07 -0.08
N ALA A 62 -19.90 3.26 -0.07
CA ALA A 62 -19.77 2.12 -0.96
C ALA A 62 -20.64 0.92 -0.51
N ASP A 63 -21.12 0.14 -1.48
CA ASP A 63 -21.81 -1.12 -1.23
C ASP A 63 -20.81 -2.15 -0.71
N THR A 64 -20.91 -2.53 0.57
CA THR A 64 -19.94 -3.42 1.23
C THR A 64 -20.49 -4.83 1.34
N HIS A 65 -19.73 -5.80 0.85
CA HIS A 65 -20.07 -7.21 0.84
C HIS A 65 -19.07 -8.03 1.66
N ASP A 66 -19.59 -8.87 2.55
CA ASP A 66 -18.76 -9.77 3.33
C ASP A 66 -18.11 -10.82 2.44
N TRP A 67 -16.79 -10.87 2.45
CA TRP A 67 -15.99 -11.90 1.83
C TRP A 67 -14.98 -12.43 2.85
N ARG A 68 -15.29 -13.60 3.44
CA ARG A 68 -14.53 -14.18 4.54
C ARG A 68 -13.26 -14.88 4.08
N ALA A 69 -12.36 -14.13 3.45
CA ALA A 69 -11.08 -14.64 2.98
C ALA A 69 -10.01 -14.53 4.09
N GLY A 70 -9.27 -15.61 4.29
CA GLY A 70 -8.05 -15.59 5.09
C GLY A 70 -6.92 -14.85 4.39
N ARG A 71 -5.89 -14.42 5.16
CA ARG A 71 -4.78 -13.64 4.61
C ARG A 71 -3.94 -14.47 3.64
N ASP A 72 -3.59 -15.68 4.05
CA ASP A 72 -2.72 -16.56 3.27
C ASP A 72 -3.52 -17.59 2.46
N PRO A 73 -2.99 -18.08 1.32
CA PRO A 73 -3.56 -19.23 0.63
C PRO A 73 -3.56 -20.45 1.56
N GLY A 74 -4.71 -21.09 1.70
CA GLY A 74 -4.89 -22.23 2.60
C GLY A 74 -6.08 -23.11 2.18
N PRO A 75 -6.51 -24.06 3.04
CA PRO A 75 -7.60 -25.00 2.74
C PRO A 75 -8.92 -24.30 2.36
N GLY A 76 -9.13 -23.07 2.81
CA GLY A 76 -10.31 -22.25 2.49
C GLY A 76 -10.35 -21.70 1.07
N LEU A 77 -9.25 -21.73 0.31
CA LEU A 77 -9.11 -21.05 -0.99
C LEU A 77 -10.24 -21.35 -1.98
N VAL A 78 -10.66 -22.61 -2.08
CA VAL A 78 -11.73 -23.02 -3.01
C VAL A 78 -13.07 -22.40 -2.61
N ARG A 79 -13.38 -22.40 -1.31
CA ARG A 79 -14.60 -21.79 -0.76
C ARG A 79 -14.59 -20.29 -0.99
N GLU A 80 -13.51 -19.62 -0.65
CA GLU A 80 -13.31 -18.16 -0.78
C GLU A 80 -13.41 -17.71 -2.25
N THR A 81 -12.81 -18.48 -3.18
CA THR A 81 -12.94 -18.23 -4.62
C THR A 81 -14.38 -18.40 -5.11
N ARG A 82 -15.11 -19.44 -4.65
CA ARG A 82 -16.51 -19.64 -5.00
C ARG A 82 -17.42 -18.55 -4.43
N GLU A 83 -17.14 -18.10 -3.22
CA GLU A 83 -17.86 -17.01 -2.54
C GLU A 83 -17.70 -15.71 -3.33
N LEU A 84 -16.46 -15.32 -3.66
CA LEU A 84 -16.18 -14.15 -4.49
C LEU A 84 -16.85 -14.29 -5.88
N GLY A 85 -16.79 -15.46 -6.48
CA GLY A 85 -17.47 -15.73 -7.75
C GLY A 85 -19.01 -15.60 -7.69
N ARG A 86 -19.65 -15.92 -6.54
CA ARG A 86 -21.09 -15.64 -6.34
C ARG A 86 -21.35 -14.14 -6.24
N LEU A 87 -20.53 -13.40 -5.45
CA LEU A 87 -20.64 -11.95 -5.35
C LEU A 87 -20.52 -11.27 -6.71
N ILE A 88 -19.53 -11.65 -7.53
CA ILE A 88 -19.36 -11.13 -8.90
C ILE A 88 -20.61 -11.38 -9.76
N ARG A 89 -21.19 -12.58 -9.70
CA ARG A 89 -22.43 -12.90 -10.46
C ARG A 89 -23.65 -12.12 -9.96
N THR A 90 -23.74 -11.84 -8.67
CA THR A 90 -24.87 -11.10 -8.07
C THR A 90 -24.75 -9.62 -8.34
N ILE A 91 -23.56 -9.04 -8.15
CA ILE A 91 -23.30 -7.59 -8.33
C ILE A 91 -23.29 -7.22 -9.82
N ARG A 92 -22.81 -8.15 -10.69
CA ARG A 92 -22.61 -7.93 -12.14
C ARG A 92 -21.78 -6.67 -12.41
N PRO A 93 -20.57 -6.56 -11.82
CA PRO A 93 -19.75 -5.38 -12.00
C PRO A 93 -19.28 -5.25 -13.45
N SER A 94 -19.11 -4.01 -13.91
CA SER A 94 -18.48 -3.70 -15.20
C SER A 94 -16.99 -4.04 -15.18
N LEU A 95 -16.35 -3.97 -13.97
CA LEU A 95 -14.93 -4.23 -13.77
C LEU A 95 -14.69 -4.77 -12.36
N VAL A 96 -13.74 -5.71 -12.24
CA VAL A 96 -13.22 -6.21 -10.97
C VAL A 96 -11.80 -5.65 -10.76
N HIS A 97 -11.56 -4.97 -9.65
CA HIS A 97 -10.23 -4.56 -9.22
C HIS A 97 -9.80 -5.38 -8.00
N ALA A 98 -8.82 -6.25 -8.17
CA ALA A 98 -8.35 -7.15 -7.13
C ALA A 98 -7.04 -6.63 -6.51
N HIS A 99 -7.05 -6.43 -5.19
CA HIS A 99 -5.94 -5.86 -4.44
C HIS A 99 -5.18 -6.91 -3.64
N SER A 100 -3.88 -6.99 -3.89
CA SER A 100 -2.89 -7.91 -3.30
C SER A 100 -3.05 -9.38 -3.68
N ALA A 101 -2.09 -10.19 -3.24
CA ALA A 101 -1.90 -11.57 -3.70
C ALA A 101 -3.14 -12.47 -3.53
N LYS A 102 -3.76 -12.44 -2.34
CA LYS A 102 -4.91 -13.32 -2.04
C LYS A 102 -6.13 -12.95 -2.86
N ALA A 103 -6.49 -11.67 -2.90
CA ALA A 103 -7.63 -11.22 -3.68
C ALA A 103 -7.37 -11.38 -5.19
N GLY A 104 -6.14 -11.10 -5.64
CA GLY A 104 -5.72 -11.34 -7.01
C GLY A 104 -5.81 -12.81 -7.42
N LEU A 105 -5.44 -13.75 -6.53
CA LEU A 105 -5.58 -15.17 -6.77
C LEU A 105 -7.06 -15.56 -6.92
N CYS A 106 -7.89 -15.22 -5.92
CA CYS A 106 -9.30 -15.58 -5.90
C CYS A 106 -10.09 -14.93 -7.05
N ALA A 107 -9.87 -13.65 -7.34
CA ALA A 107 -10.57 -12.94 -8.40
C ALA A 107 -10.24 -13.53 -9.78
N ARG A 108 -8.96 -13.68 -10.12
CA ARG A 108 -8.53 -14.24 -11.41
C ARG A 108 -9.06 -15.68 -11.62
N LEU A 109 -9.06 -16.51 -10.56
CA LEU A 109 -9.67 -17.84 -10.63
C LEU A 109 -11.20 -17.80 -10.77
N ALA A 110 -11.89 -16.84 -10.17
CA ALA A 110 -13.34 -16.70 -10.23
C ALA A 110 -13.80 -16.17 -11.60
N VAL A 111 -13.12 -15.16 -12.14
CA VAL A 111 -13.53 -14.50 -13.41
C VAL A 111 -13.03 -15.23 -14.64
N ARG A 112 -11.80 -15.72 -14.64
CA ARG A 112 -11.15 -16.39 -15.79
C ARG A 112 -11.34 -15.62 -17.11
N GLY A 113 -11.10 -14.29 -17.07
CA GLY A 113 -11.23 -13.40 -18.23
C GLY A 113 -12.65 -13.04 -18.67
N ARG A 114 -13.71 -13.46 -17.94
CA ARG A 114 -15.11 -13.17 -18.32
C ARG A 114 -15.58 -11.79 -17.92
N VAL A 115 -14.89 -11.14 -16.99
CA VAL A 115 -15.17 -9.77 -16.53
C VAL A 115 -13.86 -9.01 -16.60
N PRO A 116 -13.83 -7.74 -17.08
CA PRO A 116 -12.65 -6.91 -17.05
C PRO A 116 -12.01 -6.90 -15.68
N THR A 117 -10.72 -7.20 -15.60
CA THR A 117 -10.05 -7.39 -14.32
C THR A 117 -8.75 -6.62 -14.28
N VAL A 118 -8.66 -5.70 -13.31
CA VAL A 118 -7.41 -5.08 -12.88
C VAL A 118 -6.86 -5.86 -11.71
N TYR A 119 -5.60 -6.26 -11.78
CA TYR A 119 -4.88 -6.85 -10.66
C TYR A 119 -3.81 -5.88 -10.16
N GLN A 120 -3.86 -5.54 -8.88
CA GLN A 120 -2.89 -4.66 -8.23
C GLN A 120 -2.16 -5.43 -7.10
N PRO A 121 -0.88 -5.78 -7.30
CA PRO A 121 -0.12 -6.63 -6.36
C PRO A 121 0.12 -5.97 -4.99
N HIS A 122 0.49 -4.69 -4.94
CA HIS A 122 0.96 -3.96 -3.75
C HIS A 122 2.20 -4.59 -3.06
N ALA A 123 3.06 -5.15 -3.76
CA ALA A 123 4.22 -6.02 -3.55
C ALA A 123 3.93 -7.45 -4.02
N TRP A 124 4.91 -8.05 -4.67
CA TRP A 124 4.72 -9.38 -5.26
C TRP A 124 4.66 -10.48 -4.21
N SER A 125 3.76 -11.44 -4.41
CA SER A 125 3.56 -12.58 -3.51
C SER A 125 4.82 -13.41 -3.30
N PHE A 126 5.68 -13.50 -4.31
CA PHE A 126 6.90 -14.29 -4.26
C PHE A 126 8.06 -13.60 -3.52
N GLU A 127 7.94 -12.33 -3.15
CA GLU A 127 8.91 -11.63 -2.29
C GLU A 127 8.68 -11.93 -0.80
N ALA A 128 7.44 -12.28 -0.45
CA ALA A 128 7.05 -12.59 0.93
C ALA A 128 7.44 -14.00 1.40
N VAL A 129 7.89 -14.86 0.48
CA VAL A 129 8.15 -16.28 0.71
C VAL A 129 9.46 -16.71 0.06
N GLU A 130 9.99 -17.86 0.45
CA GLU A 130 11.29 -18.35 0.00
C GLU A 130 11.21 -19.76 -0.60
N GLY A 131 12.27 -20.21 -1.24
CA GLY A 131 12.43 -21.56 -1.74
C GLY A 131 11.35 -21.99 -2.73
N THR A 132 10.83 -23.20 -2.55
CA THR A 132 9.82 -23.81 -3.43
C THR A 132 8.51 -23.03 -3.44
N THR A 133 8.14 -22.41 -2.32
CA THR A 133 6.93 -21.58 -2.22
C THR A 133 7.05 -20.33 -3.09
N ALA A 134 8.22 -19.69 -3.11
CA ALA A 134 8.48 -18.54 -4.00
C ALA A 134 8.41 -18.96 -5.48
N ALA A 135 8.97 -20.12 -5.82
CA ALA A 135 8.90 -20.65 -7.19
C ALA A 135 7.44 -20.92 -7.62
N LEU A 136 6.64 -21.51 -6.74
CA LEU A 136 5.22 -21.75 -6.97
C LEU A 136 4.42 -20.44 -7.13
N ALA A 137 4.70 -19.46 -6.27
CA ALA A 137 4.08 -18.14 -6.36
C ALA A 137 4.41 -17.46 -7.69
N ARG A 138 5.69 -17.46 -8.13
CA ARG A 138 6.07 -16.93 -9.46
C ARG A 138 5.37 -17.67 -10.60
N ARG A 139 5.29 -19.00 -10.52
CA ARG A 139 4.59 -19.79 -11.54
C ARG A 139 3.11 -19.44 -11.60
N TRP A 140 2.48 -19.25 -10.43
CA TRP A 140 1.10 -18.79 -10.37
C TRP A 140 0.92 -17.39 -10.97
N GLU A 141 1.75 -16.42 -10.62
CA GLU A 141 1.62 -15.05 -11.15
C GLU A 141 1.76 -15.03 -12.68
N ARG A 142 2.73 -15.77 -13.25
CA ARG A 142 2.87 -15.96 -14.71
C ARG A 142 1.62 -16.56 -15.34
N PHE A 143 1.07 -17.59 -14.69
CA PHE A 143 -0.12 -18.27 -15.21
C PHE A 143 -1.38 -17.41 -15.05
N GLY A 144 -1.57 -16.79 -13.90
CA GLY A 144 -2.77 -16.01 -13.57
C GLY A 144 -2.86 -14.67 -14.29
N ALA A 145 -1.73 -14.13 -14.78
CA ALA A 145 -1.68 -12.87 -15.52
C ALA A 145 -2.62 -12.88 -16.76
N ARG A 146 -2.81 -14.02 -17.43
CA ARG A 146 -3.72 -14.18 -18.57
C ARG A 146 -5.19 -13.83 -18.28
N TRP A 147 -5.56 -13.74 -17.01
CA TRP A 147 -6.94 -13.44 -16.56
C TRP A 147 -7.02 -12.04 -15.91
N ALA A 148 -6.00 -11.22 -16.09
CA ALA A 148 -6.03 -9.80 -15.77
C ALA A 148 -5.91 -9.02 -17.08
N ASP A 149 -6.86 -8.17 -17.37
CA ASP A 149 -6.82 -7.28 -18.53
C ASP A 149 -5.79 -6.16 -18.31
N ARG A 150 -5.50 -5.84 -17.05
CA ARG A 150 -4.44 -4.92 -16.66
C ARG A 150 -3.78 -5.35 -15.35
N VAL A 151 -2.43 -5.35 -15.31
CA VAL A 151 -1.69 -5.43 -14.04
C VAL A 151 -1.25 -4.02 -13.69
N LEU A 152 -1.79 -3.50 -12.58
CA LEU A 152 -1.55 -2.14 -12.11
C LEU A 152 -0.52 -2.15 -11.00
N CYS A 153 0.70 -1.73 -11.31
CA CYS A 153 1.78 -1.62 -10.33
C CYS A 153 1.78 -0.25 -9.65
N VAL A 154 2.20 -0.21 -8.38
CA VAL A 154 2.31 1.03 -7.62
C VAL A 154 3.66 1.73 -7.79
N SER A 155 4.60 1.11 -8.52
CA SER A 155 5.90 1.68 -8.87
C SER A 155 6.45 1.04 -10.14
N GLU A 156 7.36 1.74 -10.80
CA GLU A 156 8.12 1.20 -11.93
C GLU A 156 9.04 0.04 -11.49
N ALA A 157 9.54 0.09 -10.25
CA ALA A 157 10.32 -0.99 -9.68
C ALA A 157 9.48 -2.26 -9.54
N GLU A 158 8.26 -2.18 -8.98
CA GLU A 158 7.33 -3.31 -8.87
C GLU A 158 7.01 -3.92 -10.25
N ARG A 159 6.79 -3.07 -11.28
CA ARG A 159 6.60 -3.54 -12.65
C ARG A 159 7.82 -4.31 -13.17
N ARG A 160 9.03 -3.74 -13.00
CA ARG A 160 10.29 -4.40 -13.43
C ARG A 160 10.52 -5.72 -12.70
N THR A 161 10.24 -5.78 -11.40
CA THR A 161 10.30 -7.01 -10.62
C THR A 161 9.35 -8.07 -11.17
N GLY A 162 8.13 -7.70 -11.56
CA GLY A 162 7.18 -8.57 -12.24
C GLY A 162 7.67 -9.06 -13.61
N GLU A 163 8.20 -8.17 -14.44
CA GLU A 163 8.79 -8.51 -15.75
C GLU A 163 9.99 -9.44 -15.62
N ALA A 164 10.91 -9.14 -14.69
CA ALA A 164 12.07 -9.99 -14.39
C ALA A 164 11.65 -11.37 -13.88
N ALA A 165 10.52 -11.45 -13.17
CA ALA A 165 9.93 -12.73 -12.80
C ALA A 165 9.27 -13.48 -13.98
N GLY A 166 9.26 -12.91 -15.19
CA GLY A 166 8.72 -13.51 -16.42
C GLY A 166 7.19 -13.43 -16.52
N ILE A 167 6.55 -12.51 -15.80
CA ILE A 167 5.12 -12.24 -15.92
C ILE A 167 4.90 -11.43 -17.21
N ARG A 168 3.98 -11.91 -18.06
CA ARG A 168 3.57 -11.21 -19.28
C ARG A 168 2.17 -10.66 -19.06
N ALA A 169 2.02 -9.35 -19.09
CA ALA A 169 0.77 -8.66 -18.84
C ALA A 169 0.71 -7.35 -19.61
N ASP A 170 -0.48 -6.80 -19.73
CA ASP A 170 -0.65 -5.40 -20.06
C ASP A 170 -0.46 -4.57 -18.78
N TRP A 171 0.60 -3.78 -18.74
CA TRP A 171 1.07 -3.10 -17.55
C TRP A 171 0.55 -1.66 -17.50
N ALA A 172 0.19 -1.24 -16.30
CA ALA A 172 0.05 0.17 -15.97
C ALA A 172 0.80 0.45 -14.66
N VAL A 173 1.34 1.65 -14.53
CA VAL A 173 1.97 2.12 -13.29
C VAL A 173 1.24 3.35 -12.79
N VAL A 174 0.70 3.27 -11.59
CA VAL A 174 0.08 4.40 -10.90
C VAL A 174 0.62 4.44 -9.48
N HIS A 175 1.43 5.43 -9.19
CA HIS A 175 2.01 5.60 -7.87
C HIS A 175 0.93 5.78 -6.80
N ASN A 176 1.18 5.23 -5.62
CA ASN A 176 0.36 5.54 -4.45
C ASN A 176 0.41 7.03 -4.14
N GLY A 177 -0.72 7.58 -3.70
CA GLY A 177 -0.84 8.95 -3.22
C GLY A 177 -1.25 9.00 -1.76
N VAL A 178 -1.16 10.19 -1.18
CA VAL A 178 -1.61 10.48 0.18
C VAL A 178 -2.52 11.70 0.20
N ASP A 179 -3.44 11.75 1.17
CA ASP A 179 -4.24 12.92 1.47
C ASP A 179 -3.35 13.97 2.15
N ILE A 180 -2.75 14.85 1.36
CA ILE A 180 -1.77 15.83 1.82
C ILE A 180 -2.36 16.74 2.88
N ALA A 181 -3.62 17.19 2.71
CA ALA A 181 -4.27 18.09 3.64
C ALA A 181 -4.41 17.46 5.04
N ARG A 182 -4.64 16.15 5.11
CA ARG A 182 -4.72 15.42 6.38
C ARG A 182 -3.40 15.41 7.14
N PHE A 183 -2.27 15.25 6.45
CA PHE A 183 -0.95 15.11 7.07
C PHE A 183 -0.22 16.45 7.23
N ALA A 184 -0.60 17.50 6.51
CA ALA A 184 0.05 18.80 6.57
C ALA A 184 0.24 19.27 8.03
N SER A 185 1.40 19.82 8.30
CA SER A 185 1.80 20.33 9.61
C SER A 185 2.43 21.71 9.45
N ASP A 186 1.91 22.69 10.17
CA ASP A 186 2.35 24.09 10.09
C ASP A 186 3.60 24.41 10.93
N GLY A 187 4.27 23.39 11.50
CA GLY A 187 5.37 23.63 12.43
C GLY A 187 6.50 22.61 12.42
N PRO A 188 7.65 22.99 13.00
CA PRO A 188 8.75 22.08 13.29
C PRO A 188 8.28 20.94 14.21
N PRO A 189 9.04 19.84 14.32
CA PRO A 189 8.75 18.77 15.29
C PRO A 189 8.62 19.34 16.69
N GLY A 190 7.54 18.98 17.39
CA GLY A 190 7.23 19.53 18.71
C GLY A 190 7.85 18.72 19.85
N GLY A 191 9.16 18.80 20.06
CA GLY A 191 9.77 18.13 21.21
C GLY A 191 11.23 18.53 21.41
N SER A 192 11.68 18.57 22.69
CA SER A 192 13.08 18.75 23.05
C SER A 192 13.91 17.46 22.94
N VAL A 193 13.25 16.31 22.75
CA VAL A 193 13.89 14.99 22.70
C VAL A 193 13.88 14.47 21.27
N PRO A 194 15.05 14.20 20.66
CA PRO A 194 15.15 13.66 19.33
C PRO A 194 14.34 12.36 19.17
N THR A 195 13.34 12.38 18.29
CA THR A 195 12.37 11.29 18.18
C THR A 195 12.35 10.68 16.77
N VAL A 196 12.63 9.38 16.70
CA VAL A 196 12.47 8.57 15.49
C VAL A 196 11.16 7.82 15.57
N VAL A 197 10.37 7.85 14.50
CA VAL A 197 9.08 7.15 14.42
C VAL A 197 9.10 6.15 13.27
N CYS A 198 8.67 4.91 13.57
CA CYS A 198 8.44 3.87 12.57
C CYS A 198 6.96 3.49 12.58
N VAL A 199 6.25 3.78 11.51
CA VAL A 199 4.83 3.46 11.36
C VAL A 199 4.65 2.26 10.46
N GLY A 200 4.00 1.23 10.96
CA GLY A 200 3.71 0.06 10.16
C GLY A 200 3.37 -1.17 10.98
N ARG A 201 2.88 -2.19 10.30
CA ARG A 201 2.60 -3.50 10.91
C ARG A 201 3.89 -4.11 11.46
N LEU A 202 3.85 -4.62 12.69
CA LEU A 202 5.01 -5.27 13.31
C LEU A 202 5.18 -6.70 12.77
N CYS A 203 5.97 -6.84 11.70
CA CYS A 203 6.16 -8.10 10.99
C CYS A 203 7.49 -8.13 10.22
N ARG A 204 7.93 -9.31 9.81
CA ARG A 204 9.19 -9.54 9.06
C ARG A 204 9.36 -8.58 7.88
N GLN A 205 8.29 -8.31 7.11
CA GLN A 205 8.33 -7.41 5.97
C GLN A 205 8.87 -6.03 6.33
N LYS A 206 8.41 -5.46 7.44
CA LYS A 206 8.67 -4.06 7.83
C LYS A 206 10.01 -3.84 8.53
N GLY A 207 10.74 -4.92 8.88
CA GLY A 207 12.14 -4.84 9.30
C GLY A 207 12.41 -4.12 10.62
N GLN A 208 11.42 -4.04 11.53
CA GLN A 208 11.63 -3.37 12.83
C GLN A 208 12.74 -4.03 13.66
N ASP A 209 13.02 -5.30 13.44
CA ASP A 209 14.15 -6.02 14.03
C ASP A 209 15.50 -5.47 13.55
N VAL A 210 15.63 -5.09 12.27
CA VAL A 210 16.82 -4.42 11.74
C VAL A 210 17.00 -3.04 12.41
N LEU A 211 15.90 -2.32 12.62
CA LEU A 211 15.92 -1.02 13.31
C LEU A 211 16.33 -1.17 14.79
N LEU A 212 15.81 -2.17 15.49
CA LEU A 212 16.21 -2.46 16.86
C LEU A 212 17.69 -2.86 16.96
N ALA A 213 18.20 -3.60 15.97
CA ALA A 213 19.63 -3.94 15.90
C ALA A 213 20.51 -2.70 15.62
N ALA A 214 20.02 -1.72 14.87
CA ALA A 214 20.71 -0.45 14.62
C ALA A 214 20.68 0.51 15.82
N TRP A 215 19.65 0.40 16.68
CA TRP A 215 19.32 1.39 17.69
C TRP A 215 20.42 1.67 18.75
N PRO A 216 21.17 0.68 19.27
CA PRO A 216 22.29 0.94 20.17
C PRO A 216 23.36 1.85 19.58
N ALA A 217 23.65 1.74 18.29
CA ALA A 217 24.61 2.63 17.63
C ALA A 217 24.06 4.06 17.48
N VAL A 218 22.74 4.21 17.22
CA VAL A 218 22.08 5.53 17.23
C VAL A 218 22.19 6.19 18.62
N LEU A 219 21.99 5.44 19.70
CA LEU A 219 22.11 5.95 21.06
C LEU A 219 23.56 6.30 21.46
N ALA A 220 24.56 5.66 20.85
CA ALA A 220 25.95 6.04 21.07
C ALA A 220 26.26 7.45 20.54
N ASP A 221 25.63 7.83 19.40
CA ASP A 221 25.78 9.15 18.79
C ASP A 221 24.81 10.19 19.40
N VAL A 222 23.59 9.78 19.77
CA VAL A 222 22.51 10.64 20.28
C VAL A 222 21.86 9.96 21.50
N PRO A 223 22.46 10.07 22.71
CA PRO A 223 22.04 9.31 23.90
C PRO A 223 20.59 9.53 24.35
N ASP A 224 20.04 10.71 24.11
CA ASP A 224 18.67 11.07 24.49
C ASP A 224 17.61 10.67 23.46
N ALA A 225 18.02 10.07 22.33
CA ALA A 225 17.08 9.71 21.26
C ALA A 225 16.02 8.72 21.72
N ARG A 226 14.81 8.89 21.20
CA ARG A 226 13.67 8.01 21.43
C ARG A 226 13.22 7.36 20.12
N LEU A 227 12.88 6.08 20.19
CA LEU A 227 12.25 5.35 19.10
C LEU A 227 10.80 5.04 19.44
N VAL A 228 9.88 5.37 18.55
CA VAL A 228 8.46 5.02 18.68
C VAL A 228 8.07 4.09 17.55
N LEU A 229 7.65 2.88 17.88
CA LEU A 229 7.09 1.90 16.95
C LEU A 229 5.56 1.99 17.02
N VAL A 230 4.97 2.49 15.93
CA VAL A 230 3.52 2.73 15.81
C VAL A 230 2.90 1.62 14.96
N GLY A 231 2.09 0.81 15.58
CA GLY A 231 1.42 -0.32 14.95
C GLY A 231 1.46 -1.58 15.81
N ASP A 232 0.83 -2.63 15.30
CA ASP A 232 0.79 -3.95 15.92
C ASP A 232 1.03 -5.04 14.87
N GLY A 233 1.23 -6.27 15.28
CA GLY A 233 1.46 -7.38 14.35
C GLY A 233 2.04 -8.63 15.00
N PRO A 234 2.26 -9.69 14.20
CA PRO A 234 2.67 -10.99 14.71
C PRO A 234 4.02 -10.98 15.43
N ASP A 235 4.90 -10.00 15.13
CA ASP A 235 6.23 -9.90 15.72
C ASP A 235 6.27 -9.01 16.99
N ALA A 236 5.13 -8.46 17.44
CA ALA A 236 5.07 -7.47 18.51
C ALA A 236 5.75 -7.93 19.81
N GLU A 237 5.46 -9.14 20.26
CA GLU A 237 6.04 -9.69 21.49
C GLU A 237 7.56 -9.90 21.36
N ARG A 238 8.02 -10.47 20.24
CA ARG A 238 9.43 -10.68 19.95
C ARG A 238 10.20 -9.37 19.91
N LEU A 239 9.63 -8.35 19.27
CA LEU A 239 10.24 -7.03 19.17
C LEU A 239 10.29 -6.32 20.54
N ARG A 240 9.23 -6.42 21.36
CA ARG A 240 9.24 -5.86 22.71
C ARG A 240 10.30 -6.51 23.60
N ALA A 241 10.47 -7.82 23.50
CA ALA A 241 11.51 -8.54 24.25
C ALA A 241 12.94 -8.15 23.87
N ALA A 242 13.15 -7.68 22.63
CA ALA A 242 14.46 -7.25 22.13
C ALA A 242 14.72 -5.74 22.31
N ALA A 243 13.71 -4.97 22.72
CA ALA A 243 13.79 -3.52 22.80
C ALA A 243 14.37 -3.01 24.12
N GLY A 244 15.21 -1.96 24.04
CA GLY A 244 15.69 -1.24 25.21
C GLY A 244 14.71 -0.17 25.72
N PRO A 245 15.03 0.50 26.86
CA PRO A 245 14.11 1.42 27.54
C PRO A 245 13.77 2.69 26.75
N SER A 246 14.57 3.06 25.76
CA SER A 246 14.33 4.22 24.88
C SER A 246 13.36 3.92 23.74
N VAL A 247 12.84 2.68 23.64
CA VAL A 247 11.91 2.25 22.59
C VAL A 247 10.51 2.14 23.16
N ARG A 248 9.57 2.88 22.57
CA ARG A 248 8.14 2.86 22.91
C ARG A 248 7.33 2.13 21.83
N PHE A 249 6.42 1.27 22.24
CA PHE A 249 5.42 0.62 21.39
C PHE A 249 4.04 1.22 21.68
N THR A 250 3.34 1.67 20.66
CA THR A 250 1.99 2.24 20.84
C THR A 250 0.87 1.19 20.72
N GLY A 251 1.15 0.05 20.07
CA GLY A 251 0.11 -0.81 19.54
C GLY A 251 -0.53 -0.22 18.28
N ALA A 252 -1.63 -0.82 17.84
CA ALA A 252 -2.43 -0.29 16.74
C ALA A 252 -3.05 1.06 17.13
N VAL A 253 -3.06 2.01 16.18
CA VAL A 253 -3.65 3.34 16.38
C VAL A 253 -4.62 3.63 15.23
N ASP A 254 -5.69 4.36 15.52
CA ASP A 254 -6.68 4.78 14.53
C ASP A 254 -6.16 5.94 13.68
N ASP A 255 -5.36 6.84 14.27
CA ASP A 255 -4.76 7.98 13.59
C ASP A 255 -3.25 8.03 13.76
N THR A 256 -2.55 8.08 12.63
CA THR A 256 -1.07 8.16 12.56
C THR A 256 -0.55 9.58 12.50
N VAL A 257 -1.40 10.58 12.22
CA VAL A 257 -1.00 11.99 12.04
C VAL A 257 -0.23 12.54 13.25
N PRO A 258 -0.68 12.36 14.51
CA PRO A 258 0.05 12.89 15.66
C PRO A 258 1.48 12.36 15.78
N TRP A 259 1.68 11.10 15.38
CA TRP A 259 3.00 10.46 15.43
C TRP A 259 3.95 11.00 14.38
N TYR A 260 3.48 11.23 13.16
CA TYR A 260 4.28 11.89 12.13
C TYR A 260 4.63 13.32 12.54
N ARG A 261 3.68 14.07 13.08
CA ARG A 261 3.92 15.45 13.55
C ARG A 261 4.94 15.52 14.69
N ALA A 262 4.98 14.53 15.56
CA ALA A 262 5.93 14.45 16.67
C ALA A 262 7.33 13.96 16.25
N ALA A 263 7.49 13.38 15.05
CA ALA A 263 8.74 12.81 14.60
C ALA A 263 9.77 13.87 14.18
N ASP A 264 11.03 13.69 14.55
CA ASP A 264 12.17 14.37 13.93
C ASP A 264 12.59 13.67 12.63
N VAL A 265 12.54 12.34 12.62
CA VAL A 265 12.83 11.49 11.47
C VAL A 265 11.83 10.34 11.46
N VAL A 266 11.31 10.00 10.29
CA VAL A 266 10.50 8.79 10.12
C VAL A 266 11.35 7.73 9.43
N VAL A 267 11.27 6.49 9.89
CA VAL A 267 12.07 5.39 9.37
C VAL A 267 11.19 4.23 8.91
N LEU A 268 11.52 3.64 7.76
CA LEU A 268 10.88 2.42 7.27
C LEU A 268 11.94 1.44 6.74
N PRO A 269 12.45 0.52 7.58
CA PRO A 269 13.52 -0.40 7.23
C PRO A 269 13.01 -1.69 6.58
N SER A 270 12.07 -1.58 5.66
CA SER A 270 11.38 -2.71 5.05
C SER A 270 12.31 -3.60 4.23
N ARG A 271 12.00 -4.89 4.20
CA ARG A 271 12.68 -5.89 3.36
C ARG A 271 12.13 -5.95 1.94
N TRP A 272 10.85 -5.66 1.76
CA TRP A 272 10.19 -5.54 0.45
C TRP A 272 8.94 -4.67 0.56
N GLU A 273 8.63 -3.94 -0.51
CA GLU A 273 7.44 -3.09 -0.67
C GLU A 273 7.02 -3.07 -2.16
N GLY A 274 5.83 -2.58 -2.47
CA GLY A 274 5.53 -2.09 -3.81
C GLY A 274 5.82 -0.59 -3.91
N MET A 275 5.13 0.20 -3.09
CA MET A 275 5.41 1.60 -2.72
C MET A 275 4.70 1.87 -1.41
N ALA A 276 5.45 2.05 -0.34
CA ALA A 276 4.89 2.23 1.00
C ALA A 276 4.23 3.61 1.17
N LEU A 277 3.09 3.67 1.88
CA LEU A 277 2.42 4.93 2.21
C LEU A 277 3.13 5.70 3.33
N ALA A 278 3.67 5.01 4.33
CA ALA A 278 4.26 5.65 5.50
C ALA A 278 5.34 6.71 5.18
N PRO A 279 6.28 6.50 4.24
CA PRO A 279 7.19 7.55 3.82
C PRO A 279 6.48 8.74 3.15
N LEU A 280 5.46 8.50 2.33
CA LEU A 280 4.68 9.56 1.68
C LEU A 280 3.90 10.37 2.70
N GLU A 281 3.27 9.72 3.68
CA GLU A 281 2.57 10.36 4.80
C GLU A 281 3.51 11.21 5.66
N ALA A 282 4.72 10.69 5.96
CA ALA A 282 5.75 11.41 6.69
C ALA A 282 6.23 12.65 5.94
N MET A 283 6.52 12.51 4.64
CA MET A 283 6.92 13.63 3.79
C MET A 283 5.80 14.65 3.64
N ALA A 284 4.54 14.23 3.56
CA ALA A 284 3.38 15.14 3.59
C ALA A 284 3.29 15.92 4.90
N ALA A 285 3.72 15.32 6.02
CA ALA A 285 3.86 16.00 7.30
C ALA A 285 5.14 16.86 7.44
N GLY A 286 5.92 17.03 6.37
CA GLY A 286 7.17 17.79 6.37
C GLY A 286 8.30 17.10 7.13
N ARG A 287 8.28 15.77 7.27
CA ARG A 287 9.32 15.01 7.99
C ARG A 287 10.29 14.37 7.03
N PRO A 288 11.61 14.45 7.29
CA PRO A 288 12.58 13.66 6.55
C PRO A 288 12.39 12.17 6.86
N VAL A 289 12.69 11.36 5.88
CA VAL A 289 12.52 9.91 6.00
C VAL A 289 13.85 9.19 5.80
N VAL A 290 14.04 8.05 6.45
CA VAL A 290 15.08 7.06 6.12
C VAL A 290 14.37 5.77 5.74
N VAL A 291 14.66 5.25 4.56
CA VAL A 291 13.98 4.06 4.02
C VAL A 291 14.99 3.08 3.44
N SER A 292 14.68 1.79 3.52
CA SER A 292 15.45 0.77 2.80
C SER A 292 15.26 0.89 1.30
N ASP A 293 16.31 0.58 0.52
CA ASP A 293 16.33 0.58 -0.93
C ASP A 293 15.61 -0.67 -1.49
N VAL A 294 14.30 -0.65 -1.41
CA VAL A 294 13.39 -1.67 -1.92
C VAL A 294 12.47 -1.07 -2.99
N ASP A 295 11.67 -1.90 -3.67
CA ASP A 295 10.78 -1.43 -4.72
C ASP A 295 9.94 -0.22 -4.26
N GLY A 296 9.80 0.77 -5.14
CA GLY A 296 9.09 2.02 -4.90
C GLY A 296 9.80 3.04 -4.00
N ALA A 297 10.82 2.65 -3.20
CA ALA A 297 11.50 3.57 -2.30
C ALA A 297 12.22 4.71 -3.04
N ARG A 298 13.00 4.37 -4.07
CA ARG A 298 13.70 5.38 -4.89
C ARG A 298 12.76 6.33 -5.63
N GLU A 299 11.60 5.85 -6.01
CA GLU A 299 10.58 6.63 -6.74
C GLU A 299 9.82 7.57 -5.82
N SER A 300 9.65 7.18 -4.55
CA SER A 300 8.98 8.00 -3.54
C SER A 300 9.82 9.19 -3.07
N LEU A 301 11.16 9.09 -3.12
CA LEU A 301 12.06 10.12 -2.63
C LEU A 301 12.41 11.18 -3.68
N PRO A 302 12.61 12.45 -3.27
CA PRO A 302 13.32 13.42 -4.11
C PRO A 302 14.69 12.86 -4.56
N PRO A 303 15.14 13.10 -5.79
CA PRO A 303 16.41 12.55 -6.28
C PRO A 303 17.61 12.83 -5.36
N ASP A 304 17.72 14.05 -4.83
CA ASP A 304 18.82 14.48 -3.98
C ASP A 304 18.75 13.91 -2.55
N HIS A 305 17.59 13.37 -2.16
CA HIS A 305 17.42 12.72 -0.85
C HIS A 305 17.91 11.26 -0.84
N ARG A 306 18.15 10.67 -1.99
CA ARG A 306 18.56 9.25 -2.06
C ARG A 306 19.84 8.98 -1.29
N THR A 307 20.86 9.84 -1.41
CA THR A 307 22.12 9.67 -0.69
C THR A 307 21.96 9.75 0.84
N PRO A 308 21.27 10.76 1.41
CA PRO A 308 21.12 10.84 2.88
C PRO A 308 20.03 9.95 3.48
N CYS A 309 19.05 9.49 2.67
CA CYS A 309 17.81 8.91 3.17
C CYS A 309 17.57 7.45 2.74
N LEU A 310 18.31 6.95 1.75
CA LEU A 310 18.15 5.58 1.25
C LEU A 310 19.30 4.70 1.74
N VAL A 311 18.98 3.57 2.36
CA VAL A 311 19.96 2.64 2.93
C VAL A 311 19.77 1.23 2.35
N PRO A 312 20.81 0.39 2.24
CA PRO A 312 20.63 -1.00 1.87
C PRO A 312 19.63 -1.70 2.81
N PRO A 313 18.76 -2.59 2.30
CA PRO A 313 17.92 -3.39 3.17
C PRO A 313 18.78 -4.32 4.03
N GLU A 314 18.30 -4.63 5.25
CA GLU A 314 18.96 -5.53 6.20
C GLU A 314 20.38 -5.08 6.62
N ASP A 315 20.69 -3.79 6.53
CA ASP A 315 21.95 -3.20 6.97
C ASP A 315 21.74 -2.28 8.19
N PRO A 316 21.86 -2.80 9.44
CA PRO A 316 21.71 -2.00 10.65
C PRO A 316 22.76 -0.91 10.77
N ALA A 317 23.98 -1.10 10.25
CA ALA A 317 25.05 -0.10 10.35
C ALA A 317 24.77 1.11 9.46
N ALA A 318 24.38 0.88 8.19
CA ALA A 318 23.97 1.95 7.29
C ALA A 318 22.73 2.71 7.83
N LEU A 319 21.77 1.98 8.41
CA LEU A 319 20.57 2.55 9.01
C LEU A 319 20.93 3.44 10.22
N ALA A 320 21.78 2.97 11.12
CA ALA A 320 22.26 3.74 12.27
C ALA A 320 23.00 5.02 11.83
N ALA A 321 23.91 4.91 10.86
CA ALA A 321 24.65 6.06 10.35
C ALA A 321 23.74 7.13 9.71
N ALA A 322 22.70 6.70 8.96
CA ALA A 322 21.72 7.62 8.36
C ALA A 322 20.88 8.33 9.45
N LEU A 323 20.40 7.59 10.45
CA LEU A 323 19.61 8.14 11.55
C LEU A 323 20.46 9.09 12.42
N GLY A 324 21.66 8.69 12.85
CA GLY A 324 22.57 9.50 13.64
C GLY A 324 22.92 10.82 12.94
N ARG A 325 23.21 10.76 11.63
CA ARG A 325 23.46 11.95 10.78
C ARG A 325 22.30 12.94 10.81
N LEU A 326 21.06 12.45 10.66
CA LEU A 326 19.87 13.31 10.64
C LEU A 326 19.55 13.83 12.04
N LEU A 327 19.63 13.01 13.07
CA LEU A 327 19.37 13.44 14.45
C LEU A 327 20.37 14.49 14.94
N GLY A 328 21.65 14.34 14.58
CA GLY A 328 22.71 15.27 14.95
C GLY A 328 22.73 16.59 14.15
N ARG A 329 21.88 16.76 13.11
CA ARG A 329 21.91 17.95 12.23
C ARG A 329 20.52 18.55 12.01
N PRO A 330 20.03 19.41 12.93
CA PRO A 330 18.68 20.00 12.84
C PRO A 330 18.41 20.74 11.54
N GLU A 331 19.37 21.53 11.04
CA GLU A 331 19.20 22.28 9.79
C GLU A 331 19.01 21.34 8.58
N LEU A 332 19.76 20.24 8.56
CA LEU A 332 19.60 19.22 7.51
C LEU A 332 18.21 18.58 7.57
N ARG A 333 17.74 18.22 8.77
CA ARG A 333 16.38 17.67 8.94
C ARG A 333 15.32 18.62 8.44
N HIS A 334 15.39 19.90 8.83
CA HIS A 334 14.41 20.91 8.42
C HIS A 334 14.43 21.14 6.91
N ARG A 335 15.61 21.19 6.30
CA ARG A 335 15.74 21.33 4.85
C ARG A 335 15.14 20.14 4.13
N LEU A 336 15.56 18.92 4.46
CA LEU A 336 15.04 17.70 3.84
C LEU A 336 13.53 17.54 4.07
N GLY A 337 13.01 17.91 5.24
CA GLY A 337 11.57 17.87 5.50
C GLY A 337 10.77 18.78 4.59
N ARG A 338 11.22 20.02 4.35
CA ARG A 338 10.55 20.95 3.43
C ARG A 338 10.61 20.45 1.99
N GLU A 339 11.80 20.07 1.51
CA GLU A 339 11.99 19.53 0.15
C GLU A 339 11.14 18.26 -0.11
N ALA A 340 11.04 17.39 0.92
CA ALA A 340 10.20 16.21 0.89
C ALA A 340 8.70 16.57 0.79
N HIS A 341 8.26 17.55 1.55
CA HIS A 341 6.87 18.03 1.51
C HIS A 341 6.52 18.58 0.11
N GLU A 342 7.35 19.46 -0.45
CA GLU A 342 7.17 20.02 -1.80
C GLU A 342 7.11 18.90 -2.87
N HIS A 343 7.97 17.88 -2.73
CA HIS A 343 7.99 16.74 -3.63
C HIS A 343 6.67 15.95 -3.59
N VAL A 344 6.15 15.66 -2.39
CA VAL A 344 4.88 14.94 -2.24
C VAL A 344 3.71 15.78 -2.75
N LEU A 345 3.66 17.08 -2.46
CA LEU A 345 2.67 18.01 -2.99
C LEU A 345 2.60 17.96 -4.52
N SER A 346 3.75 17.92 -5.18
CA SER A 346 3.82 17.97 -6.63
C SER A 346 3.50 16.64 -7.33
N ARG A 347 3.70 15.48 -6.66
CA ARG A 347 3.68 14.18 -7.32
C ARG A 347 2.72 13.15 -6.74
N PHE A 348 2.47 13.17 -5.42
CA PHE A 348 1.82 12.07 -4.71
C PHE A 348 0.51 12.48 -4.02
N ASP A 349 -0.21 13.45 -4.59
CA ASP A 349 -1.57 13.76 -4.15
C ASP A 349 -2.50 12.60 -4.51
N VAL A 350 -3.24 12.09 -3.53
CA VAL A 350 -4.19 10.97 -3.68
C VAL A 350 -5.23 11.20 -4.78
N ARG A 351 -5.58 12.46 -5.06
CA ARG A 351 -6.52 12.82 -6.14
C ARG A 351 -5.95 12.49 -7.52
N ARG A 352 -4.63 12.62 -7.71
CA ARG A 352 -3.95 12.23 -8.95
C ARG A 352 -3.96 10.72 -9.12
N THR A 353 -3.70 9.96 -8.04
CA THR A 353 -3.80 8.49 -8.04
C THR A 353 -5.20 8.04 -8.43
N GLY A 354 -6.24 8.64 -7.81
CA GLY A 354 -7.63 8.33 -8.13
C GLY A 354 -7.99 8.61 -9.59
N ALA A 355 -7.55 9.75 -10.15
CA ALA A 355 -7.76 10.11 -11.55
C ALA A 355 -7.05 9.14 -12.51
N ALA A 356 -5.78 8.81 -12.25
CA ALA A 356 -5.02 7.89 -13.08
C ALA A 356 -5.61 6.46 -13.08
N VAL A 357 -6.10 5.98 -11.95
CA VAL A 357 -6.79 4.69 -11.87
C VAL A 357 -8.13 4.74 -12.64
N ALA A 358 -8.85 5.86 -12.59
CA ALA A 358 -10.08 6.03 -13.36
C ALA A 358 -9.80 6.05 -14.87
N ASP A 359 -8.65 6.57 -15.32
CA ASP A 359 -8.22 6.49 -16.72
C ASP A 359 -8.03 5.05 -17.16
N VAL A 360 -7.35 4.23 -16.37
CA VAL A 360 -7.20 2.79 -16.62
C VAL A 360 -8.55 2.10 -16.77
N TYR A 361 -9.52 2.43 -15.94
CA TYR A 361 -10.87 1.83 -16.04
C TYR A 361 -11.61 2.26 -17.33
N ARG A 362 -11.47 3.54 -17.73
CA ARG A 362 -12.09 4.04 -18.97
C ARG A 362 -11.50 3.39 -20.22
N GLU A 363 -10.19 3.17 -20.25
CA GLU A 363 -9.51 2.44 -21.32
C GLU A 363 -10.07 1.01 -21.45
N LEU A 364 -10.19 0.28 -20.33
CA LEU A 364 -10.70 -1.09 -20.34
C LEU A 364 -12.19 -1.18 -20.73
N ALA A 365 -13.02 -0.23 -20.31
CA ALA A 365 -14.42 -0.17 -20.69
C ALA A 365 -14.58 0.15 -22.19
N GLY A 366 -13.82 1.14 -22.71
CA GLY A 366 -13.86 1.53 -24.12
C GLY A 366 -13.36 0.44 -25.07
N ALA A 367 -12.33 -0.32 -24.69
CA ALA A 367 -11.81 -1.41 -25.50
C ALA A 367 -12.84 -2.52 -25.73
N ARG A 368 -13.62 -2.89 -24.71
CA ARG A 368 -14.67 -3.91 -24.85
C ARG A 368 -15.89 -3.43 -25.63
N ASP A 369 -16.24 -2.17 -25.52
CA ASP A 369 -17.33 -1.61 -26.35
C ASP A 369 -16.96 -1.62 -27.84
N ALA A 370 -15.69 -1.45 -28.17
CA ALA A 370 -15.18 -1.56 -29.53
C ALA A 370 -15.22 -3.00 -30.05
N GLU A 371 -14.77 -3.98 -29.24
CA GLU A 371 -14.83 -5.43 -29.59
C GLU A 371 -16.26 -5.93 -29.82
N HIS A 372 -17.24 -5.40 -29.08
CA HIS A 372 -18.66 -5.77 -29.26
C HIS A 372 -19.34 -5.08 -30.46
N ARG A 373 -18.72 -4.04 -31.04
CA ARG A 373 -19.23 -3.29 -32.19
C ARG A 373 -18.67 -3.74 -33.53
N GLU A 374 -17.60 -4.54 -33.55
CA GLU A 374 -17.14 -5.16 -34.80
C GLU A 374 -18.13 -6.24 -35.22
N PRO A 375 -18.83 -6.08 -36.36
CA PRO A 375 -19.70 -7.15 -36.86
C PRO A 375 -18.86 -8.36 -37.26
N ILE A 376 -19.27 -9.52 -36.82
CA ILE A 376 -18.73 -10.80 -37.32
C ILE A 376 -18.76 -10.72 -38.85
N ALA A 377 -17.62 -10.43 -39.47
CA ALA A 377 -17.49 -10.56 -40.91
C ALA A 377 -17.71 -12.01 -41.25
N GLN A 378 -18.78 -12.26 -41.99
CA GLN A 378 -19.19 -13.56 -42.54
C GLN A 378 -18.16 -14.05 -43.55
#